data_a726ed70df78043caf0ef451948a8416
#
_entry.id   a726ed70df78043caf0ef451948a8416
#
_cell.length_a   1.000
_cell.length_b   1.000
_cell.length_c   1.000
_cell.angle_alpha   90.00
_cell.angle_beta   90.00
_cell.angle_gamma   90.00
#
_symmetry.space_group_name_H-M   'P 1'
#
loop_
_entity.id
_entity.type
_entity.pdbx_description
1 polymer ?
#
loop_
_entity_poly.entity_id
_entity_poly.type
_entity_poly.pdbx_seq_one_letter_code
_entity_poly.pdbx_strand_id
1 'polypeptide(L)'
;MKKIIVNADDFGLHPLINAGIIKGYREGFITSTSLMPSAPCWQEAVKLAQENPQLGIGVHLTLVGSVAPVLPAGKVSSLLDEQGLFLPDYVAFAKRFYSGSVKRSELEAELRAQIERALEAKINITHIDSHQHTHVLPGINALVLKLCNEYNIIRVRIPKEAYTFTGGFHTGIGRMIGRSGLSFCAQLAAQRADSLGLHHPQHFFGMLAGGHLNAELVGNILHQLPDGVSELMTHPGLDSAALGKIFPWQYHWQEELQAYLDSGNKKLLEQEHIQPVNFTAC
;
A
#
# COMPACT_ATOMS: atom_id res chain seq x y z
N MET A 1 -6.34 2.15 -23.87
CA MET A 1 -7.33 1.39 -23.06
C MET A 1 -7.03 1.67 -21.58
N LYS A 2 -8.02 2.15 -20.84
CA LYS A 2 -7.91 2.46 -19.42
C LYS A 2 -8.04 1.19 -18.57
N LYS A 3 -7.04 0.89 -17.73
CA LYS A 3 -7.07 -0.19 -16.74
C LYS A 3 -6.85 0.38 -15.35
N ILE A 4 -7.57 -0.13 -14.35
CA ILE A 4 -7.42 0.31 -12.97
C ILE A 4 -7.15 -0.87 -12.05
N ILE A 5 -6.11 -0.75 -11.23
CA ILE A 5 -5.86 -1.57 -10.06
C ILE A 5 -6.38 -0.79 -8.86
N VAL A 6 -7.38 -1.30 -8.17
CA VAL A 6 -7.80 -0.73 -6.90
C VAL A 6 -7.16 -1.57 -5.81
N ASN A 7 -6.12 -1.02 -5.16
CA ASN A 7 -5.36 -1.71 -4.14
C ASN A 7 -5.73 -1.23 -2.74
N ALA A 8 -6.25 -2.13 -1.93
CA ALA A 8 -6.57 -1.85 -0.53
C ALA A 8 -5.36 -2.17 0.37
N ASP A 9 -4.84 -1.17 1.05
CA ASP A 9 -3.69 -1.30 1.93
C ASP A 9 -4.08 -1.84 3.33
N ASP A 10 -3.09 -2.24 4.12
CA ASP A 10 -3.18 -2.63 5.53
C ASP A 10 -3.94 -3.95 5.80
N PHE A 11 -4.00 -4.87 4.85
CA PHE A 11 -4.61 -6.20 5.06
C PHE A 11 -3.83 -6.98 6.12
N GLY A 12 -4.53 -7.40 7.17
CA GLY A 12 -3.96 -8.06 8.35
C GLY A 12 -3.83 -7.14 9.56
N LEU A 13 -4.00 -5.84 9.42
CA LEU A 13 -3.80 -4.90 10.52
C LEU A 13 -4.90 -5.00 11.60
N HIS A 14 -6.17 -5.17 11.19
CA HIS A 14 -7.30 -5.27 12.09
C HIS A 14 -8.47 -6.04 11.44
N PRO A 15 -9.30 -6.81 12.21
CA PRO A 15 -10.41 -7.58 11.63
C PRO A 15 -11.42 -6.72 10.86
N LEU A 16 -11.71 -5.49 11.33
CA LEU A 16 -12.62 -4.56 10.62
C LEU A 16 -12.04 -4.05 9.30
N ILE A 17 -10.70 -3.94 9.19
CA ILE A 17 -10.01 -3.63 7.94
C ILE A 17 -10.08 -4.84 7.02
N ASN A 18 -9.73 -6.02 7.51
CA ASN A 18 -9.82 -7.28 6.76
C ASN A 18 -11.21 -7.46 6.16
N ALA A 19 -12.25 -7.33 6.98
CA ALA A 19 -13.63 -7.48 6.54
C ALA A 19 -14.05 -6.40 5.52
N GLY A 20 -13.59 -5.15 5.69
CA GLY A 20 -13.83 -4.06 4.74
C GLY A 20 -13.20 -4.34 3.38
N ILE A 21 -11.95 -4.78 3.35
CA ILE A 21 -11.23 -5.15 2.13
C ILE A 21 -11.95 -6.27 1.37
N ILE A 22 -12.29 -7.35 2.07
CA ILE A 22 -12.98 -8.51 1.45
C ILE A 22 -14.37 -8.13 0.97
N LYS A 23 -15.09 -7.27 1.71
CA LYS A 23 -16.39 -6.75 1.25
C LYS A 23 -16.23 -5.89 -0.01
N GLY A 24 -15.26 -4.99 -0.03
CA GLY A 24 -14.97 -4.15 -1.20
C GLY A 24 -14.54 -4.96 -2.43
N TYR A 25 -13.87 -6.10 -2.23
CA TYR A 25 -13.55 -7.04 -3.29
C TYR A 25 -14.77 -7.80 -3.79
N ARG A 26 -15.57 -8.41 -2.89
CA ARG A 26 -16.70 -9.28 -3.26
C ARG A 26 -17.90 -8.52 -3.82
N GLU A 27 -18.17 -7.36 -3.29
CA GLU A 27 -19.37 -6.57 -3.59
C GLU A 27 -19.07 -5.29 -4.37
N GLY A 28 -17.81 -4.85 -4.41
CA GLY A 28 -17.34 -3.63 -5.05
C GLY A 28 -16.47 -3.89 -6.28
N PHE A 29 -15.47 -3.01 -6.44
CA PHE A 29 -14.48 -3.15 -7.52
C PHE A 29 -13.03 -3.07 -7.03
N ILE A 30 -12.76 -3.41 -5.77
CA ILE A 30 -11.40 -3.63 -5.28
C ILE A 30 -10.85 -4.89 -5.97
N THR A 31 -9.62 -4.82 -6.47
CA THR A 31 -9.01 -5.89 -7.27
C THR A 31 -7.73 -6.44 -6.66
N SER A 32 -7.13 -5.70 -5.75
CA SER A 32 -5.87 -6.03 -5.11
C SER A 32 -5.87 -5.59 -3.65
N THR A 33 -4.97 -6.18 -2.86
CA THR A 33 -4.69 -5.75 -1.50
C THR A 33 -3.24 -6.01 -1.13
N SER A 34 -2.72 -5.25 -0.17
CA SER A 34 -1.36 -5.38 0.33
C SER A 34 -1.38 -5.93 1.75
N LEU A 35 -0.90 -7.19 1.87
CA LEU A 35 -0.90 -7.98 3.10
C LEU A 35 0.33 -7.61 3.94
N MET A 36 0.10 -7.24 5.20
CA MET A 36 1.14 -6.89 6.17
C MET A 36 1.65 -8.12 6.93
N PRO A 37 2.87 -8.63 6.66
CA PRO A 37 3.37 -9.83 7.36
C PRO A 37 3.59 -9.63 8.86
N SER A 38 3.86 -8.41 9.31
CA SER A 38 4.05 -8.05 10.72
C SER A 38 2.76 -7.69 11.47
N ALA A 39 1.62 -7.71 10.79
CA ALA A 39 0.35 -7.28 11.38
C ALA A 39 -0.25 -8.29 12.37
N PRO A 40 -0.98 -7.81 13.41
CA PRO A 40 -1.51 -8.66 14.46
C PRO A 40 -2.59 -9.66 13.99
N CYS A 41 -3.35 -9.32 12.94
CA CYS A 41 -4.39 -10.18 12.38
C CYS A 41 -3.93 -10.93 11.12
N TRP A 42 -2.61 -11.18 11.01
CA TRP A 42 -1.98 -11.89 9.90
C TRP A 42 -2.67 -13.22 9.55
N GLN A 43 -2.92 -14.08 10.54
CA GLN A 43 -3.48 -15.41 10.30
C GLN A 43 -4.88 -15.35 9.69
N GLU A 44 -5.72 -14.42 10.16
CA GLU A 44 -7.04 -14.18 9.59
C GLU A 44 -6.92 -13.69 8.14
N ALA A 45 -6.03 -12.74 7.88
CA ALA A 45 -5.82 -12.21 6.54
C ALA A 45 -5.31 -13.28 5.56
N VAL A 46 -4.39 -14.14 5.97
CA VAL A 46 -3.92 -15.29 5.16
C VAL A 46 -5.08 -16.22 4.80
N LYS A 47 -5.93 -16.57 5.77
CA LYS A 47 -7.11 -17.41 5.51
C LYS A 47 -8.04 -16.75 4.49
N LEU A 48 -8.36 -15.47 4.69
CA LEU A 48 -9.20 -14.70 3.77
C LEU A 48 -8.59 -14.58 2.37
N ALA A 49 -7.26 -14.41 2.26
CA ALA A 49 -6.56 -14.41 0.98
C ALA A 49 -6.71 -15.76 0.24
N GLN A 50 -6.55 -16.87 0.96
CA GLN A 50 -6.71 -18.22 0.40
C GLN A 50 -8.15 -18.52 -0.03
N GLU A 51 -9.15 -17.96 0.66
CA GLU A 51 -10.57 -18.05 0.31
C GLU A 51 -10.96 -17.19 -0.90
N ASN A 52 -10.09 -16.24 -1.31
CA ASN A 52 -10.36 -15.31 -2.42
C ASN A 52 -9.20 -15.33 -3.45
N PRO A 53 -8.97 -16.44 -4.16
CA PRO A 53 -7.76 -16.67 -4.98
C PRO A 53 -7.62 -15.74 -6.19
N GLN A 54 -8.65 -15.01 -6.58
CA GLN A 54 -8.62 -14.03 -7.68
C GLN A 54 -8.24 -12.61 -7.19
N LEU A 55 -8.28 -12.35 -5.89
CA LEU A 55 -7.80 -11.10 -5.31
C LEU A 55 -6.27 -11.05 -5.46
N GLY A 56 -5.75 -9.99 -6.08
CA GLY A 56 -4.31 -9.78 -6.15
C GLY A 56 -3.74 -9.49 -4.75
N ILE A 57 -2.73 -10.23 -4.32
CA ILE A 57 -2.14 -10.06 -3.00
C ILE A 57 -0.69 -9.58 -3.14
N GLY A 58 -0.40 -8.37 -2.64
CA GLY A 58 0.98 -7.88 -2.47
C GLY A 58 1.53 -8.11 -1.08
N VAL A 59 2.83 -7.95 -0.91
CA VAL A 59 3.48 -7.89 0.40
C VAL A 59 3.65 -6.42 0.79
N HIS A 60 2.93 -6.01 1.85
CA HIS A 60 3.02 -4.68 2.43
C HIS A 60 4.16 -4.61 3.43
N LEU A 61 5.37 -4.34 2.93
CA LEU A 61 6.57 -4.26 3.76
C LEU A 61 6.40 -3.18 4.84
N THR A 62 6.63 -3.56 6.08
CA THR A 62 6.33 -2.72 7.23
C THR A 62 7.61 -2.41 8.00
N LEU A 63 7.92 -1.12 8.09
CA LEU A 63 9.06 -0.58 8.85
C LEU A 63 8.62 0.53 9.83
N VAL A 64 7.31 0.82 9.82
CA VAL A 64 6.66 1.89 10.61
C VAL A 64 5.25 1.46 11.00
N GLY A 65 4.55 2.26 11.81
CA GLY A 65 3.14 2.03 12.14
C GLY A 65 2.92 1.40 13.53
N SER A 66 3.94 1.44 14.41
CA SER A 66 3.83 0.95 15.81
C SER A 66 3.37 -0.50 15.92
N VAL A 67 3.80 -1.35 14.99
CA VAL A 67 3.58 -2.81 15.01
C VAL A 67 4.89 -3.54 15.31
N ALA A 68 4.79 -4.78 15.80
CA ALA A 68 5.95 -5.61 16.10
C ALA A 68 6.62 -6.11 14.79
N PRO A 69 7.94 -6.31 14.78
CA PRO A 69 8.64 -6.93 13.64
C PRO A 69 8.28 -8.43 13.51
N VAL A 70 8.55 -9.00 12.34
CA VAL A 70 8.46 -10.45 12.11
C VAL A 70 9.58 -11.18 12.85
N LEU A 71 10.79 -10.65 12.80
CA LEU A 71 11.92 -11.20 13.54
C LEU A 71 11.86 -10.86 15.04
N PRO A 72 12.49 -11.66 15.91
CA PRO A 72 12.65 -11.29 17.31
C PRO A 72 13.28 -9.91 17.48
N ALA A 73 12.70 -9.06 18.34
CA ALA A 73 13.10 -7.66 18.51
C ALA A 73 14.61 -7.47 18.75
N GLY A 74 15.28 -8.39 19.46
CA GLY A 74 16.71 -8.34 19.69
C GLY A 74 17.57 -8.50 18.43
N LYS A 75 17.02 -9.04 17.34
CA LYS A 75 17.72 -9.19 16.04
C LYS A 75 17.60 -7.94 15.15
N VAL A 76 16.67 -7.05 15.44
CA VAL A 76 16.35 -5.88 14.61
C VAL A 76 16.18 -4.61 15.44
N SER A 77 16.86 -4.53 16.57
CA SER A 77 16.71 -3.47 17.59
C SER A 77 16.94 -2.06 17.05
N SER A 78 17.76 -1.88 16.01
CA SER A 78 17.99 -0.57 15.42
C SER A 78 16.76 -0.02 14.65
N LEU A 79 15.79 -0.85 14.34
CA LEU A 79 14.55 -0.48 13.65
C LEU A 79 13.43 -0.06 14.64
N LEU A 80 13.59 -0.39 15.93
CA LEU A 80 12.50 -0.39 16.90
C LEU A 80 12.63 0.76 17.90
N ASP A 81 11.52 1.11 18.52
CA ASP A 81 11.46 1.99 19.69
C ASP A 81 11.77 1.21 20.99
N GLU A 82 11.65 1.88 22.13
CA GLU A 82 11.89 1.30 23.45
C GLU A 82 10.88 0.21 23.84
N GLN A 83 9.72 0.18 23.20
CA GLN A 83 8.66 -0.82 23.40
C GLN A 83 8.88 -2.07 22.52
N GLY A 84 9.88 -2.06 21.64
CA GLY A 84 10.15 -3.14 20.70
C GLY A 84 9.22 -3.14 19.48
N LEU A 85 8.63 -2.00 19.15
CA LEU A 85 7.77 -1.79 18.00
C LEU A 85 8.46 -0.93 16.94
N PHE A 86 8.05 -1.05 15.67
CA PHE A 86 8.48 -0.11 14.65
C PHE A 86 8.07 1.33 15.01
N LEU A 87 8.84 2.30 14.52
CA LEU A 87 8.55 3.72 14.73
C LEU A 87 7.16 4.10 14.18
N PRO A 88 6.52 5.15 14.72
CA PRO A 88 5.12 5.45 14.39
C PRO A 88 4.91 5.85 12.93
N ASP A 89 5.88 6.51 12.30
CA ASP A 89 5.72 7.03 10.95
C ASP A 89 7.03 7.08 10.16
N TYR A 90 6.88 7.29 8.83
CA TYR A 90 8.00 7.35 7.91
C TYR A 90 8.95 8.53 8.17
N VAL A 91 8.51 9.62 8.80
CA VAL A 91 9.35 10.78 9.10
C VAL A 91 10.31 10.43 10.24
N ALA A 92 9.79 9.81 11.31
CA ALA A 92 10.61 9.32 12.43
C ALA A 92 11.61 8.26 11.95
N PHE A 93 11.15 7.33 11.10
CA PHE A 93 12.01 6.30 10.53
C PHE A 93 13.09 6.89 9.60
N ALA A 94 12.73 7.79 8.70
CA ALA A 94 13.68 8.43 7.80
C ALA A 94 14.77 9.21 8.58
N LYS A 95 14.40 9.96 9.62
CA LYS A 95 15.37 10.62 10.50
C LYS A 95 16.37 9.63 11.10
N ARG A 96 15.88 8.50 11.64
CA ARG A 96 16.74 7.45 12.22
C ARG A 96 17.60 6.77 11.15
N PHE A 97 17.04 6.48 9.98
CA PHE A 97 17.79 5.85 8.88
C PHE A 97 18.90 6.74 8.34
N TYR A 98 18.60 8.00 8.04
CA TYR A 98 19.58 8.93 7.48
C TYR A 98 20.58 9.48 8.50
N SER A 99 20.32 9.36 9.81
CA SER A 99 21.33 9.60 10.85
C SER A 99 22.37 8.48 10.97
N GLY A 100 22.21 7.36 10.23
CA GLY A 100 23.09 6.20 10.32
C GLY A 100 22.81 5.29 11.52
N SER A 101 21.72 5.52 12.26
CA SER A 101 21.38 4.71 13.45
C SER A 101 20.73 3.38 13.11
N VAL A 102 20.25 3.20 11.87
CA VAL A 102 19.70 1.92 11.39
C VAL A 102 20.80 1.06 10.81
N LYS A 103 20.95 -0.16 11.33
CA LYS A 103 21.88 -1.16 10.78
C LYS A 103 21.27 -1.79 9.53
N ARG A 104 21.97 -1.67 8.39
CA ARG A 104 21.49 -2.20 7.10
C ARG A 104 21.25 -3.72 7.12
N SER A 105 22.06 -4.45 7.86
CA SER A 105 21.89 -5.90 8.03
C SER A 105 20.58 -6.26 8.75
N GLU A 106 20.18 -5.47 9.76
CA GLU A 106 18.93 -5.67 10.48
C GLU A 106 17.74 -5.31 9.59
N LEU A 107 17.84 -4.22 8.82
CA LEU A 107 16.83 -3.81 7.85
C LEU A 107 16.61 -4.89 6.78
N GLU A 108 17.70 -5.39 6.17
CA GLU A 108 17.61 -6.44 5.15
C GLU A 108 17.04 -7.74 5.74
N ALA A 109 17.45 -8.14 6.93
CA ALA A 109 16.96 -9.35 7.59
C ALA A 109 15.45 -9.29 7.85
N GLU A 110 14.95 -8.16 8.33
CA GLU A 110 13.51 -7.98 8.59
C GLU A 110 12.70 -7.98 7.30
N LEU A 111 13.13 -7.26 6.27
CA LEU A 111 12.41 -7.23 4.98
C LEU A 111 12.36 -8.61 4.33
N ARG A 112 13.44 -9.40 4.44
CA ARG A 112 13.46 -10.82 4.01
C ARG A 112 12.44 -11.64 4.77
N ALA A 113 12.47 -11.56 6.10
CA ALA A 113 11.57 -12.33 6.95
C ALA A 113 10.10 -12.02 6.63
N GLN A 114 9.77 -10.77 6.29
CA GLN A 114 8.42 -10.40 5.89
C GLN A 114 8.01 -11.05 4.57
N ILE A 115 8.88 -11.05 3.56
CA ILE A 115 8.62 -11.71 2.26
C ILE A 115 8.51 -13.23 2.47
N GLU A 116 9.46 -13.82 3.18
CA GLU A 116 9.51 -15.26 3.43
C GLU A 116 8.27 -15.74 4.18
N ARG A 117 7.79 -14.99 5.17
CA ARG A 117 6.56 -15.29 5.89
C ARG A 117 5.33 -15.38 4.97
N ALA A 118 5.25 -14.51 3.96
CA ALA A 118 4.17 -14.54 2.97
C ALA A 118 4.30 -15.76 2.03
N LEU A 119 5.52 -16.08 1.61
CA LEU A 119 5.80 -17.26 0.78
C LEU A 119 5.52 -18.56 1.52
N GLU A 120 5.93 -18.68 2.78
CA GLU A 120 5.67 -19.84 3.66
C GLU A 120 4.16 -20.08 3.87
N ALA A 121 3.39 -18.99 3.94
CA ALA A 121 1.92 -19.04 3.97
C ALA A 121 1.28 -19.39 2.62
N LYS A 122 2.10 -19.69 1.59
CA LYS A 122 1.67 -20.02 0.22
C LYS A 122 0.80 -18.94 -0.44
N ILE A 123 1.07 -17.68 -0.12
CA ILE A 123 0.45 -16.55 -0.78
C ILE A 123 1.06 -16.40 -2.18
N ASN A 124 0.20 -16.31 -3.19
CA ASN A 124 0.61 -15.96 -4.55
C ASN A 124 0.86 -14.46 -4.62
N ILE A 125 2.12 -14.04 -4.36
CA ILE A 125 2.51 -12.64 -4.29
C ILE A 125 2.47 -12.03 -5.69
N THR A 126 1.60 -11.05 -5.89
CA THR A 126 1.47 -10.33 -7.17
C THR A 126 2.41 -9.13 -7.29
N HIS A 127 2.74 -8.48 -6.17
CA HIS A 127 3.58 -7.28 -6.13
C HIS A 127 4.18 -7.05 -4.73
N ILE A 128 5.09 -6.09 -4.65
CA ILE A 128 5.60 -5.54 -3.38
C ILE A 128 5.28 -4.05 -3.31
N ASP A 129 4.92 -3.62 -2.12
CA ASP A 129 4.81 -2.22 -1.72
C ASP A 129 5.21 -2.04 -0.25
N SER A 130 4.80 -0.97 0.43
CA SER A 130 5.06 -0.83 1.87
C SER A 130 4.14 0.16 2.56
N HIS A 131 3.92 -0.08 3.83
CA HIS A 131 3.22 0.85 4.71
C HIS A 131 3.91 2.23 4.70
N GLN A 132 3.12 3.29 4.48
CA GLN A 132 3.57 4.67 4.31
C GLN A 132 4.68 4.86 3.25
N HIS A 133 4.70 4.01 2.21
CA HIS A 133 5.59 4.11 1.05
C HIS A 133 7.10 4.13 1.37
N THR A 134 7.53 3.54 2.49
CA THR A 134 8.94 3.51 2.90
C THR A 134 9.86 2.84 1.87
N HIS A 135 9.33 1.95 1.04
CA HIS A 135 10.07 1.24 -0.02
C HIS A 135 10.64 2.15 -1.12
N VAL A 136 10.13 3.39 -1.30
CA VAL A 136 10.67 4.32 -2.30
C VAL A 136 11.75 5.25 -1.74
N LEU A 137 11.99 5.25 -0.44
CA LEU A 137 13.01 6.10 0.17
C LEU A 137 14.41 5.74 -0.34
N PRO A 138 15.25 6.72 -0.68
CA PRO A 138 16.62 6.49 -1.13
C PRO A 138 17.42 5.60 -0.15
N GLY A 139 18.13 4.61 -0.68
CA GLY A 139 18.84 3.61 0.11
C GLY A 139 18.00 2.40 0.51
N ILE A 140 16.72 2.56 0.83
CA ILE A 140 15.78 1.46 1.08
C ILE A 140 15.30 0.88 -0.23
N ASN A 141 14.96 1.75 -1.19
CA ASN A 141 14.50 1.33 -2.52
C ASN A 141 15.46 0.33 -3.18
N ALA A 142 16.76 0.60 -3.16
CA ALA A 142 17.76 -0.31 -3.74
C ALA A 142 17.71 -1.71 -3.14
N LEU A 143 17.48 -1.79 -1.84
CA LEU A 143 17.36 -3.07 -1.12
C LEU A 143 16.05 -3.78 -1.48
N VAL A 144 14.94 -3.08 -1.48
CA VAL A 144 13.63 -3.66 -1.82
C VAL A 144 13.64 -4.23 -3.25
N LEU A 145 14.15 -3.47 -4.24
CA LEU A 145 14.23 -3.95 -5.62
C LEU A 145 15.19 -5.14 -5.79
N LYS A 146 16.30 -5.17 -5.02
CA LYS A 146 17.18 -6.34 -4.93
C LYS A 146 16.40 -7.56 -4.42
N LEU A 147 15.62 -7.41 -3.36
CA LEU A 147 14.78 -8.49 -2.81
C LEU A 147 13.69 -8.94 -3.80
N CYS A 148 13.07 -8.01 -4.51
CA CYS A 148 12.13 -8.34 -5.59
C CYS A 148 12.75 -9.31 -6.60
N ASN A 149 13.96 -9.03 -7.07
CA ASN A 149 14.67 -9.91 -8.01
C ASN A 149 15.06 -11.25 -7.38
N GLU A 150 15.55 -11.27 -6.15
CA GLU A 150 15.95 -12.50 -5.46
C GLU A 150 14.79 -13.48 -5.25
N TYR A 151 13.59 -12.94 -4.97
CA TYR A 151 12.37 -13.75 -4.77
C TYR A 151 11.51 -13.90 -6.03
N ASN A 152 11.99 -13.43 -7.19
CA ASN A 152 11.25 -13.45 -8.46
C ASN A 152 9.88 -12.75 -8.39
N ILE A 153 9.77 -11.68 -7.61
CA ILE A 153 8.58 -10.84 -7.54
C ILE A 153 8.78 -9.68 -8.51
N ILE A 154 8.25 -9.82 -9.69
CA ILE A 154 8.56 -8.95 -10.84
C ILE A 154 7.76 -7.64 -10.86
N ARG A 155 6.91 -7.38 -9.85
CA ARG A 155 6.06 -6.18 -9.83
C ARG A 155 6.21 -5.42 -8.52
N VAL A 156 6.22 -4.10 -8.61
CA VAL A 156 6.36 -3.20 -7.47
C VAL A 156 5.43 -1.99 -7.62
N ARG A 157 4.86 -1.52 -6.52
CA ARG A 157 4.17 -0.22 -6.49
C ARG A 157 5.16 0.91 -6.68
N ILE A 158 4.82 1.86 -7.54
CA ILE A 158 5.50 3.14 -7.67
C ILE A 158 4.51 4.27 -7.40
N PRO A 159 4.47 4.82 -6.18
CA PRO A 159 3.46 5.80 -5.78
C PRO A 159 3.81 7.20 -6.31
N LYS A 160 3.93 7.33 -7.63
CA LYS A 160 4.21 8.59 -8.32
C LYS A 160 2.91 9.29 -8.70
N GLU A 161 2.33 10.01 -7.76
CA GLU A 161 1.15 10.81 -8.01
C GLU A 161 1.51 12.16 -8.66
N ALA A 162 0.72 12.59 -9.65
CA ALA A 162 0.99 13.83 -10.38
C ALA A 162 0.86 15.05 -9.46
N TYR A 163 1.85 15.96 -9.49
CA TYR A 163 1.92 17.13 -8.61
C TYR A 163 0.73 18.08 -8.72
N THR A 164 0.10 18.14 -9.88
CA THR A 164 -1.06 18.99 -10.17
C THR A 164 -2.39 18.31 -9.86
N PHE A 165 -2.39 17.01 -9.61
CA PHE A 165 -3.61 16.26 -9.36
C PHE A 165 -4.07 16.41 -7.91
N THR A 166 -5.31 16.84 -7.71
CA THR A 166 -5.94 16.90 -6.38
C THR A 166 -7.23 16.07 -6.32
N GLY A 167 -7.79 15.70 -7.46
CA GLY A 167 -9.06 14.98 -7.56
C GLY A 167 -10.26 15.75 -6.94
N GLY A 168 -10.08 17.03 -6.61
CA GLY A 168 -11.03 17.82 -5.84
C GLY A 168 -10.80 17.78 -4.31
N PHE A 169 -9.77 17.08 -3.85
CA PHE A 169 -9.45 17.01 -2.43
C PHE A 169 -8.73 18.29 -1.94
N HIS A 170 -9.31 18.93 -0.95
CA HIS A 170 -8.74 20.13 -0.31
C HIS A 170 -7.92 19.71 0.92
N THR A 171 -6.65 20.08 0.95
CA THR A 171 -5.74 19.72 2.05
C THR A 171 -4.75 20.83 2.38
N GLY A 172 -4.11 20.73 3.55
CA GLY A 172 -3.08 21.66 3.98
C GLY A 172 -1.75 21.51 3.23
N ILE A 173 -0.95 22.60 3.21
CA ILE A 173 0.35 22.67 2.52
C ILE A 173 1.30 21.55 2.96
N GLY A 174 1.31 21.19 4.26
CA GLY A 174 2.18 20.12 4.77
C GLY A 174 1.96 18.78 4.08
N ARG A 175 0.68 18.38 3.84
CA ARG A 175 0.35 17.14 3.15
C ARG A 175 0.75 17.18 1.67
N MET A 176 0.61 18.34 1.03
CA MET A 176 1.06 18.56 -0.35
C MET A 176 2.59 18.43 -0.49
N ILE A 177 3.35 18.98 0.48
CA ILE A 177 4.83 18.87 0.51
C ILE A 177 5.23 17.39 0.73
N GLY A 178 4.61 16.69 1.67
CA GLY A 178 4.85 15.27 1.94
C GLY A 178 4.61 14.41 0.70
N ARG A 179 3.43 14.57 0.04
CA ARG A 179 3.11 13.91 -1.22
C ARG A 179 4.16 14.20 -2.29
N SER A 180 4.57 15.47 -2.44
CA SER A 180 5.54 15.88 -3.47
C SER A 180 6.92 15.27 -3.23
N GLY A 181 7.38 15.21 -1.98
CA GLY A 181 8.62 14.55 -1.61
C GLY A 181 8.61 13.05 -1.90
N LEU A 182 7.54 12.36 -1.52
CA LEU A 182 7.38 10.93 -1.81
C LEU A 182 7.26 10.66 -3.32
N SER A 183 6.53 11.48 -4.08
CA SER A 183 6.42 11.36 -5.54
C SER A 183 7.77 11.57 -6.23
N PHE A 184 8.62 12.46 -5.71
CA PHE A 184 10.00 12.61 -6.21
C PHE A 184 10.84 11.36 -5.93
N CYS A 185 10.79 10.81 -4.72
CA CYS A 185 11.45 9.53 -4.40
C CYS A 185 10.93 8.40 -5.29
N ALA A 186 9.61 8.34 -5.52
CA ALA A 186 8.97 7.37 -6.38
C ALA A 186 9.43 7.49 -7.86
N GLN A 187 9.66 8.72 -8.34
CA GLN A 187 10.21 8.93 -9.69
C GLN A 187 11.61 8.31 -9.85
N LEU A 188 12.47 8.46 -8.83
CA LEU A 188 13.80 7.83 -8.82
C LEU A 188 13.70 6.31 -8.69
N ALA A 189 12.74 5.83 -7.89
CA ALA A 189 12.46 4.41 -7.73
C ALA A 189 11.98 3.76 -9.03
N ALA A 190 11.12 4.45 -9.82
CA ALA A 190 10.66 4.00 -11.12
C ALA A 190 11.81 3.73 -12.09
N GLN A 191 12.70 4.72 -12.24
CA GLN A 191 13.87 4.60 -13.14
C GLN A 191 14.74 3.38 -12.79
N ARG A 192 14.91 3.11 -11.49
CA ARG A 192 15.67 1.95 -11.04
C ARG A 192 14.90 0.65 -11.27
N ALA A 193 13.60 0.61 -11.02
CA ALA A 193 12.76 -0.55 -11.28
C ALA A 193 12.78 -0.92 -12.77
N ASP A 194 12.62 0.07 -13.66
CA ASP A 194 12.72 -0.10 -15.12
C ASP A 194 14.09 -0.69 -15.53
N SER A 195 15.18 -0.17 -14.96
CA SER A 195 16.54 -0.66 -15.25
C SER A 195 16.78 -2.10 -14.82
N LEU A 196 15.98 -2.61 -13.89
CA LEU A 196 16.01 -3.98 -13.39
C LEU A 196 14.95 -4.90 -14.03
N GLY A 197 14.17 -4.39 -14.99
CA GLY A 197 13.10 -5.14 -15.66
C GLY A 197 11.89 -5.42 -14.76
N LEU A 198 11.72 -4.66 -13.67
CA LEU A 198 10.55 -4.77 -12.83
C LEU A 198 9.39 -3.94 -13.40
N HIS A 199 8.19 -4.48 -13.30
CA HIS A 199 6.97 -3.84 -13.79
C HIS A 199 6.28 -3.03 -12.70
N HIS A 200 5.58 -1.98 -13.09
CA HIS A 200 4.78 -1.17 -12.18
C HIS A 200 3.64 -0.45 -12.93
N PRO A 201 2.57 -0.03 -12.24
CA PRO A 201 1.55 0.83 -12.83
C PRO A 201 2.16 2.14 -13.36
N GLN A 202 1.68 2.59 -14.52
CA GLN A 202 2.15 3.82 -15.16
C GLN A 202 1.73 5.08 -14.41
N HIS A 203 0.57 5.00 -13.74
CA HIS A 203 -0.03 6.10 -13.01
C HIS A 203 -0.44 5.64 -11.62
N PHE A 204 -0.42 6.58 -10.67
CA PHE A 204 -0.78 6.32 -9.28
C PHE A 204 -1.69 7.43 -8.76
N PHE A 205 -2.70 7.04 -7.99
CA PHE A 205 -3.69 7.91 -7.35
C PHE A 205 -3.94 7.47 -5.90
N GLY A 206 -4.37 8.41 -5.05
CA GLY A 206 -4.78 8.11 -3.69
C GLY A 206 -3.76 8.44 -2.61
N MET A 207 -2.57 8.98 -2.94
CA MET A 207 -1.62 9.42 -1.91
C MET A 207 -2.09 10.69 -1.22
N LEU A 208 -2.52 11.69 -2.00
CA LEU A 208 -2.96 12.96 -1.44
C LEU A 208 -4.24 12.82 -0.62
N ALA A 209 -5.22 12.07 -1.12
CA ALA A 209 -6.52 11.86 -0.49
C ALA A 209 -6.63 10.57 0.34
N GLY A 210 -5.55 9.81 0.49
CA GLY A 210 -5.56 8.53 1.23
C GLY A 210 -6.07 8.69 2.66
N GLY A 211 -6.98 7.80 3.06
CA GLY A 211 -7.72 7.88 4.31
C GLY A 211 -8.98 8.78 4.25
N HIS A 212 -9.23 9.45 3.13
CA HIS A 212 -10.35 10.39 2.96
C HIS A 212 -11.07 10.25 1.61
N LEU A 213 -10.82 9.17 0.87
CA LEU A 213 -11.53 8.91 -0.36
C LEU A 213 -13.04 8.68 -0.08
N ASN A 214 -13.88 9.32 -0.87
CA ASN A 214 -15.32 9.14 -0.87
C ASN A 214 -15.81 8.89 -2.30
N ALA A 215 -17.09 8.66 -2.50
CA ALA A 215 -17.66 8.35 -3.81
C ALA A 215 -17.38 9.44 -4.85
N GLU A 216 -17.45 10.72 -4.47
CA GLU A 216 -17.17 11.85 -5.36
C GLU A 216 -15.70 11.89 -5.79
N LEU A 217 -14.76 11.78 -4.84
CA LEU A 217 -13.32 11.80 -5.13
C LEU A 217 -12.92 10.62 -6.02
N VAL A 218 -13.46 9.42 -5.74
CA VAL A 218 -13.24 8.24 -6.58
C VAL A 218 -13.82 8.47 -7.98
N GLY A 219 -15.03 9.01 -8.10
CA GLY A 219 -15.63 9.39 -9.40
C GLY A 219 -14.75 10.37 -10.17
N ASN A 220 -14.23 11.40 -9.51
CA ASN A 220 -13.32 12.38 -10.13
C ASN A 220 -12.02 11.73 -10.62
N ILE A 221 -11.50 10.75 -9.89
CA ILE A 221 -10.32 9.98 -10.32
C ILE A 221 -10.66 9.15 -11.56
N LEU A 222 -11.78 8.41 -11.54
CA LEU A 222 -12.20 7.57 -12.66
C LEU A 222 -12.39 8.36 -13.96
N HIS A 223 -13.01 9.54 -13.90
CA HIS A 223 -13.14 10.43 -15.06
C HIS A 223 -11.80 10.89 -15.65
N GLN A 224 -10.78 11.04 -14.80
CA GLN A 224 -9.47 11.59 -15.20
C GLN A 224 -8.42 10.48 -15.45
N LEU A 225 -8.81 9.20 -15.40
CA LEU A 225 -7.87 8.11 -15.65
C LEU A 225 -7.27 8.20 -17.06
N PRO A 226 -5.95 8.22 -17.19
CA PRO A 226 -5.29 8.16 -18.49
C PRO A 226 -5.32 6.74 -19.07
N ASP A 227 -4.97 6.61 -20.35
CA ASP A 227 -4.70 5.30 -20.95
C ASP A 227 -3.52 4.60 -20.25
N GLY A 228 -3.57 3.27 -20.23
CA GLY A 228 -2.59 2.44 -19.56
C GLY A 228 -3.10 1.85 -18.26
N VAL A 229 -2.19 1.40 -17.41
CA VAL A 229 -2.50 0.81 -16.10
C VAL A 229 -2.30 1.89 -15.01
N SER A 230 -3.38 2.21 -14.32
CA SER A 230 -3.38 3.10 -13.15
C SER A 230 -3.59 2.30 -11.88
N GLU A 231 -2.92 2.68 -10.80
CA GLU A 231 -3.22 2.21 -9.45
C GLU A 231 -3.97 3.29 -8.67
N LEU A 232 -5.04 2.89 -7.99
CA LEU A 232 -5.73 3.68 -6.97
C LEU A 232 -5.56 2.97 -5.62
N MET A 233 -4.78 3.58 -4.73
CA MET A 233 -4.57 3.11 -3.36
C MET A 233 -5.72 3.58 -2.46
N THR A 234 -6.16 2.70 -1.56
CA THR A 234 -7.27 2.96 -0.65
C THR A 234 -7.12 2.22 0.69
N HIS A 235 -7.85 2.68 1.72
CA HIS A 235 -7.85 2.10 3.06
C HIS A 235 -9.29 1.78 3.52
N PRO A 236 -9.98 0.82 2.89
CA PRO A 236 -11.36 0.49 3.25
C PRO A 236 -11.42 -0.26 4.58
N GLY A 237 -12.47 -0.03 5.35
CA GLY A 237 -12.74 -0.76 6.58
C GLY A 237 -14.18 -0.62 6.99
N LEU A 238 -14.59 -1.45 7.94
CA LEU A 238 -15.88 -1.32 8.62
C LEU A 238 -15.70 -0.46 9.88
N ASP A 239 -16.74 0.24 10.30
CA ASP A 239 -16.79 0.97 11.58
C ASP A 239 -15.61 1.93 11.83
N SER A 240 -15.60 3.06 11.11
CA SER A 240 -14.59 4.12 11.30
C SER A 240 -14.50 4.63 12.74
N ALA A 241 -15.60 4.60 13.52
CA ALA A 241 -15.59 5.06 14.90
C ALA A 241 -14.80 4.10 15.81
N ALA A 242 -14.93 2.79 15.61
CA ALA A 242 -14.15 1.80 16.34
C ALA A 242 -12.66 1.85 15.95
N LEU A 243 -12.36 1.92 14.65
CA LEU A 243 -10.98 2.01 14.14
C LEU A 243 -10.30 3.30 14.61
N GLY A 244 -10.99 4.45 14.61
CA GLY A 244 -10.44 5.73 15.06
C GLY A 244 -10.07 5.79 16.55
N LYS A 245 -10.58 4.88 17.38
CA LYS A 245 -10.14 4.71 18.79
C LYS A 245 -8.80 3.98 18.91
N ILE A 246 -8.44 3.18 17.90
CA ILE A 246 -7.24 2.35 17.89
C ILE A 246 -6.12 3.05 17.10
N PHE A 247 -6.46 3.60 15.93
CA PHE A 247 -5.51 4.23 15.02
C PHE A 247 -5.75 5.74 14.95
N PRO A 248 -4.77 6.58 15.38
CA PRO A 248 -4.93 8.04 15.43
C PRO A 248 -4.77 8.72 14.06
N TRP A 249 -5.03 7.98 12.96
CA TRP A 249 -4.76 8.45 11.60
C TRP A 249 -5.85 9.35 11.02
N GLN A 250 -7.01 9.47 11.69
CA GLN A 250 -8.19 10.23 11.24
C GLN A 250 -8.71 9.77 9.86
N TYR A 251 -8.57 8.48 9.57
CA TYR A 251 -9.06 7.90 8.32
C TYR A 251 -10.58 7.68 8.36
N HIS A 252 -11.20 7.81 7.19
CA HIS A 252 -12.63 7.58 6.97
C HIS A 252 -12.86 6.20 6.33
N TRP A 253 -12.35 5.13 6.95
CA TRP A 253 -12.34 3.77 6.41
C TRP A 253 -13.65 3.30 5.81
N GLN A 254 -14.79 3.62 6.50
CA GLN A 254 -16.11 3.21 6.05
C GLN A 254 -16.56 4.01 4.82
N GLU A 255 -16.23 5.29 4.73
CA GLU A 255 -16.52 6.12 3.55
C GLU A 255 -15.69 5.65 2.35
N GLU A 256 -14.42 5.31 2.55
CA GLU A 256 -13.60 4.72 1.50
C GLU A 256 -14.21 3.41 1.01
N LEU A 257 -14.65 2.52 1.89
CA LEU A 257 -15.34 1.30 1.48
C LEU A 257 -16.60 1.61 0.65
N GLN A 258 -17.43 2.55 1.11
CA GLN A 258 -18.67 2.91 0.41
C GLN A 258 -18.41 3.45 -1.00
N ALA A 259 -17.29 4.17 -1.23
CA ALA A 259 -16.92 4.66 -2.54
C ALA A 259 -16.75 3.54 -3.59
N TYR A 260 -16.30 2.37 -3.16
CA TYR A 260 -16.13 1.19 -4.03
C TYR A 260 -17.39 0.31 -4.14
N LEU A 261 -18.32 0.44 -3.22
CA LEU A 261 -19.64 -0.19 -3.29
C LEU A 261 -20.65 0.67 -4.07
N ASP A 262 -20.36 1.94 -4.26
CA ASP A 262 -21.27 2.91 -4.89
C ASP A 262 -21.66 2.51 -6.31
N SER A 263 -22.95 2.52 -6.58
CA SER A 263 -23.50 2.11 -7.88
C SER A 263 -23.19 3.10 -9.00
N GLY A 264 -22.99 4.38 -8.67
CA GLY A 264 -22.59 5.42 -9.63
C GLY A 264 -21.18 5.18 -10.13
N ASN A 265 -20.23 4.94 -9.21
CA ASN A 265 -18.84 4.63 -9.55
C ASN A 265 -18.71 3.32 -10.34
N LYS A 266 -19.52 2.28 -10.02
CA LYS A 266 -19.56 1.05 -10.81
C LYS A 266 -20.06 1.30 -12.24
N LYS A 267 -21.12 2.09 -12.42
CA LYS A 267 -21.61 2.49 -13.76
C LYS A 267 -20.58 3.32 -14.52
N LEU A 268 -19.84 4.16 -13.80
CA LEU A 268 -18.80 4.99 -14.39
C LEU A 268 -17.66 4.17 -14.99
N LEU A 269 -17.27 3.05 -14.36
CA LEU A 269 -16.30 2.12 -14.95
C LEU A 269 -16.75 1.62 -16.33
N GLU A 270 -18.02 1.28 -16.48
CA GLU A 270 -18.59 0.83 -17.75
C GLU A 270 -18.65 1.97 -18.79
N GLN A 271 -19.13 3.15 -18.39
CA GLN A 271 -19.29 4.33 -19.25
C GLN A 271 -17.95 4.85 -19.78
N GLU A 272 -16.91 4.85 -18.94
CA GLU A 272 -15.56 5.29 -19.28
C GLU A 272 -14.68 4.17 -19.87
N HIS A 273 -15.26 2.99 -20.09
CA HIS A 273 -14.55 1.79 -20.58
C HIS A 273 -13.30 1.47 -19.78
N ILE A 274 -13.37 1.60 -18.45
CA ILE A 274 -12.29 1.30 -17.52
C ILE A 274 -12.38 -0.16 -17.10
N GLN A 275 -11.29 -0.91 -17.32
CA GLN A 275 -11.20 -2.32 -16.94
C GLN A 275 -10.56 -2.46 -15.55
N PRO A 276 -11.28 -2.95 -14.51
CA PRO A 276 -10.67 -3.33 -13.25
C PRO A 276 -9.75 -4.55 -13.45
N VAL A 277 -8.52 -4.44 -12.97
CA VAL A 277 -7.48 -5.48 -13.06
C VAL A 277 -6.69 -5.54 -11.76
N ASN A 278 -5.94 -6.60 -11.51
CA ASN A 278 -4.96 -6.64 -10.44
C ASN A 278 -3.53 -6.42 -10.97
N PHE A 279 -2.53 -6.44 -10.12
CA PHE A 279 -1.14 -6.17 -10.50
C PHE A 279 -0.57 -7.11 -11.57
N THR A 280 -1.17 -8.28 -11.81
CA THR A 280 -0.70 -9.18 -12.88
C THR A 280 -0.87 -8.60 -14.29
N ALA A 281 -1.61 -7.50 -14.42
CA ALA A 281 -1.81 -6.79 -15.68
C ALA A 281 -0.70 -5.77 -16.03
N CYS A 282 0.27 -5.56 -15.13
CA CYS A 282 1.44 -4.74 -15.38
C CYS A 282 2.51 -5.49 -16.19
#